data_0fdc6b522f2ed8c1c172d50142c17b2b
#
_entry.id   0fdc6b522f2ed8c1c172d50142c17b2b
#
_cell.length_a   1.000
_cell.length_b   1.000
_cell.length_c   1.000
_cell.angle_alpha   90.00
_cell.angle_beta   90.00
_cell.angle_gamma   90.00
#
_symmetry.space_group_name_H-M   'P 1'
#
loop_
_entity.id
_entity.type
_entity.pdbx_description
1 polymer ?
#
loop_
_entity_poly.entity_id
_entity_poly.type
_entity_poly.pdbx_seq_one_letter_code
_entity_poly.pdbx_strand_id
1 'polypeptide(L)'
;SSIDERLNTIFNYDEIFGTIVNRFVSQAVTGYPLTVYGSGGQTRGYLNIKDVLQCVYMTERSPSKKGELRIFNQIMETFTVSELANLTKKVGDSLGFSVQIKSIPNPRTESENHYYNPSYQGLQDLGVKPHFLTENEMSNIFSIVNKYAHNINKELFIKGIKW
;
A
#
# COMPACT_ATOMS: atom_id res chain seq x y z
N SER A 1 -20.38 -12.49 0.18
CA SER A 1 -20.88 -12.24 -1.19
C SER A 1 -19.71 -12.39 -2.13
N SER A 2 -19.80 -13.33 -3.07
CA SER A 2 -18.79 -13.50 -4.11
C SER A 2 -18.79 -12.23 -4.98
N ILE A 3 -17.74 -11.45 -4.89
CA ILE A 3 -17.50 -10.37 -5.83
C ILE A 3 -17.37 -11.01 -7.20
N ASP A 4 -18.12 -10.53 -8.18
CA ASP A 4 -18.01 -11.00 -9.56
C ASP A 4 -16.58 -10.77 -10.06
N GLU A 5 -15.88 -11.84 -10.44
CA GLU A 5 -14.48 -11.78 -10.87
C GLU A 5 -14.27 -10.88 -12.09
N ARG A 6 -15.30 -10.64 -12.90
CA ARG A 6 -15.27 -9.71 -14.03
C ARG A 6 -15.11 -8.25 -13.59
N LEU A 7 -15.36 -7.96 -12.30
CA LEU A 7 -15.21 -6.63 -11.72
C LEU A 7 -13.82 -6.41 -11.08
N ASN A 8 -12.93 -7.40 -11.15
CA ASN A 8 -11.58 -7.25 -10.67
C ASN A 8 -10.85 -6.16 -11.48
N THR A 9 -10.31 -5.19 -10.76
CA THR A 9 -9.55 -4.09 -11.35
C THR A 9 -8.09 -4.46 -11.54
N ILE A 10 -7.34 -3.60 -12.23
CA ILE A 10 -5.91 -3.74 -12.41
C ILE A 10 -5.21 -3.64 -11.05
N PHE A 11 -4.31 -4.60 -10.77
CA PHE A 11 -3.45 -4.60 -9.59
C PHE A 11 -2.04 -4.16 -9.99
N ASN A 12 -1.74 -2.88 -9.79
CA ASN A 12 -0.45 -2.30 -10.18
C ASN A 12 0.63 -2.66 -9.15
N TYR A 13 1.74 -3.22 -9.60
CA TYR A 13 2.91 -3.60 -8.80
C TYR A 13 4.24 -3.12 -9.42
N ASP A 14 4.16 -2.37 -10.51
CA ASP A 14 5.30 -1.76 -11.19
C ASP A 14 5.89 -0.57 -10.41
N GLU A 15 7.00 0.00 -10.90
CA GLU A 15 7.69 1.12 -10.24
C GLU A 15 6.94 2.45 -10.32
N ILE A 16 6.00 2.62 -11.26
CA ILE A 16 5.33 3.90 -11.54
C ILE A 16 4.02 4.00 -10.79
N PHE A 17 3.15 3.01 -10.97
CA PHE A 17 1.78 3.01 -10.45
C PHE A 17 1.58 2.02 -9.29
N GLY A 18 2.51 1.11 -9.09
CA GLY A 18 2.44 0.12 -8.03
C GLY A 18 2.71 0.72 -6.67
N THR A 19 1.83 0.42 -5.69
CA THR A 19 2.14 0.70 -4.29
C THR A 19 3.21 -0.28 -3.80
N ILE A 20 3.93 0.11 -2.75
CA ILE A 20 4.96 -0.76 -2.18
C ILE A 20 4.37 -2.07 -1.62
N VAL A 21 3.15 -2.02 -1.06
CA VAL A 21 2.43 -3.20 -0.56
C VAL A 21 2.13 -4.16 -1.71
N ASN A 22 1.59 -3.66 -2.83
CA ASN A 22 1.29 -4.47 -4.00
C ASN A 22 2.55 -5.12 -4.57
N ARG A 23 3.65 -4.36 -4.68
CA ARG A 23 4.93 -4.87 -5.16
C ARG A 23 5.47 -5.96 -4.24
N PHE A 24 5.49 -5.74 -2.92
CA PHE A 24 6.00 -6.71 -1.98
C PHE A 24 5.22 -8.02 -2.00
N VAL A 25 3.89 -7.97 -2.01
CA VAL A 25 3.07 -9.17 -2.09
C VAL A 25 3.30 -9.90 -3.42
N SER A 26 3.37 -9.17 -4.55
CA SER A 26 3.67 -9.78 -5.86
C SER A 26 5.05 -10.43 -5.90
N GLN A 27 6.06 -9.80 -5.29
CA GLN A 27 7.40 -10.36 -5.15
C GLN A 27 7.37 -11.64 -4.29
N ALA A 28 6.73 -11.60 -3.12
CA ALA A 28 6.64 -12.74 -2.22
C ALA A 28 5.97 -13.96 -2.86
N VAL A 29 4.81 -13.75 -3.49
CA VAL A 29 4.03 -14.82 -4.16
C VAL A 29 4.80 -15.47 -5.31
N THR A 30 5.65 -14.72 -6.00
CA THR A 30 6.45 -15.23 -7.12
C THR A 30 7.83 -15.75 -6.73
N GLY A 31 8.14 -15.79 -5.42
CA GLY A 31 9.46 -16.19 -4.92
C GLY A 31 10.58 -15.19 -5.22
N TYR A 32 10.22 -13.95 -5.55
CA TYR A 32 11.18 -12.88 -5.76
C TYR A 32 11.47 -12.18 -4.41
N PRO A 33 12.73 -11.81 -4.08
CA PRO A 33 13.01 -11.11 -2.84
C PRO A 33 12.29 -9.75 -2.77
N LEU A 34 11.79 -9.38 -1.58
CA LEU A 34 11.25 -8.05 -1.35
C LEU A 34 12.37 -7.02 -1.51
N THR A 35 12.23 -6.11 -2.46
CA THR A 35 13.27 -5.10 -2.75
C THR A 35 13.03 -3.84 -1.93
N VAL A 36 13.89 -3.60 -0.94
CA VAL A 36 13.89 -2.41 -0.09
C VAL A 36 14.96 -1.44 -0.58
N TYR A 37 14.58 -0.20 -0.90
CA TYR A 37 15.53 0.83 -1.31
C TYR A 37 16.22 1.45 -0.09
N GLY A 38 17.57 1.48 -0.11
CA GLY A 38 18.38 2.01 0.99
C GLY A 38 18.19 1.24 2.29
N SER A 39 18.04 1.96 3.40
CA SER A 39 17.76 1.39 4.73
C SER A 39 16.30 1.02 4.94
N GLY A 40 15.39 1.51 4.07
CA GLY A 40 13.95 1.33 4.23
C GLY A 40 13.32 2.21 5.31
N GLY A 41 14.04 3.26 5.77
CA GLY A 41 13.56 4.19 6.80
C GLY A 41 12.51 5.20 6.31
N GLN A 42 12.27 5.29 5.00
CA GLN A 42 11.30 6.22 4.43
C GLN A 42 9.90 5.92 4.95
N THR A 43 9.26 6.91 5.58
CA THR A 43 7.89 6.82 6.07
C THR A 43 6.90 7.30 5.01
N ARG A 44 5.79 6.59 4.87
CA ARG A 44 4.70 6.95 3.94
C ARG A 44 3.34 6.79 4.63
N GLY A 45 2.38 7.59 4.19
CA GLY A 45 0.99 7.49 4.63
C GLY A 45 0.20 6.49 3.80
N TYR A 46 -0.69 5.79 4.46
CA TYR A 46 -1.54 4.77 3.85
C TYR A 46 -3.01 4.99 4.18
N LEU A 47 -3.86 4.64 3.23
CA LEU A 47 -5.29 4.64 3.38
C LEU A 47 -5.86 3.41 2.65
N ASN A 48 -6.69 2.65 3.33
CA ASN A 48 -7.39 1.54 2.71
C ASN A 48 -8.39 2.06 1.66
N ILE A 49 -8.54 1.38 0.55
CA ILE A 49 -9.48 1.76 -0.52
C ILE A 49 -10.93 1.87 -0.01
N LYS A 50 -11.32 1.05 0.97
CA LYS A 50 -12.63 1.14 1.62
C LYS A 50 -12.82 2.49 2.33
N ASP A 51 -11.73 3.02 2.90
CA ASP A 51 -11.75 4.31 3.59
C ASP A 51 -11.76 5.48 2.60
N VAL A 52 -11.11 5.32 1.44
CA VAL A 52 -11.25 6.29 0.33
C VAL A 52 -12.73 6.42 -0.05
N LEU A 53 -13.43 5.30 -0.22
CA LEU A 53 -14.85 5.29 -0.56
C LEU A 53 -15.71 5.91 0.55
N GLN A 54 -15.40 5.63 1.82
CA GLN A 54 -16.06 6.30 2.95
C GLN A 54 -15.85 7.81 2.92
N CYS A 55 -14.60 8.26 2.69
CA CYS A 55 -14.29 9.70 2.61
C CYS A 55 -15.13 10.41 1.54
N VAL A 56 -15.18 9.84 0.32
CA VAL A 56 -15.98 10.39 -0.78
C VAL A 56 -17.45 10.45 -0.40
N TYR A 57 -18.01 9.34 0.08
CA TYR A 57 -19.41 9.25 0.48
C TYR A 57 -19.79 10.25 1.58
N MET A 58 -18.96 10.36 2.63
CA MET A 58 -19.24 11.26 3.76
C MET A 58 -19.05 12.72 3.39
N THR A 59 -18.06 13.04 2.55
CA THR A 59 -17.83 14.41 2.08
C THR A 59 -19.00 14.89 1.21
N GLU A 60 -19.51 14.04 0.34
CA GLU A 60 -20.68 14.34 -0.49
C GLU A 60 -21.93 14.64 0.37
N ARG A 61 -22.13 13.89 1.45
CA ARG A 61 -23.27 14.10 2.37
C ARG A 61 -23.09 15.26 3.36
N SER A 62 -21.90 15.80 3.46
CA SER A 62 -21.57 16.93 4.34
C SER A 62 -20.90 18.05 3.53
N PRO A 63 -21.62 18.69 2.59
CA PRO A 63 -21.03 19.71 1.73
C PRO A 63 -20.56 20.92 2.53
N SER A 64 -19.54 21.61 2.02
CA SER A 64 -19.07 22.89 2.58
C SER A 64 -20.14 23.98 2.42
N LYS A 65 -20.10 24.97 3.31
CA LYS A 65 -20.94 26.17 3.18
C LYS A 65 -20.41 27.04 2.04
N LYS A 66 -21.27 27.96 1.57
CA LYS A 66 -20.85 28.92 0.54
C LYS A 66 -19.65 29.75 1.03
N GLY A 67 -18.57 29.71 0.23
CA GLY A 67 -17.31 30.41 0.53
C GLY A 67 -16.36 29.65 1.47
N GLU A 68 -16.70 28.43 1.89
CA GLU A 68 -15.85 27.59 2.73
C GLU A 68 -15.06 26.59 1.87
N LEU A 69 -13.74 26.51 2.08
CA LEU A 69 -12.87 25.46 1.56
C LEU A 69 -12.57 24.47 2.69
N ARG A 70 -12.87 23.19 2.49
CA ARG A 70 -12.54 22.11 3.42
C ARG A 70 -11.53 21.18 2.78
N ILE A 71 -10.46 20.87 3.50
CA ILE A 71 -9.39 20.00 3.05
C ILE A 71 -9.28 18.82 4.03
N PHE A 72 -9.24 17.60 3.51
CA PHE A 72 -9.09 16.39 4.28
C PHE A 72 -7.85 15.62 3.82
N ASN A 73 -6.90 15.41 4.72
CA ASN A 73 -5.77 14.52 4.47
C ASN A 73 -6.26 13.07 4.49
N GLN A 74 -6.14 12.39 3.37
CA GLN A 74 -6.57 10.99 3.24
C GLN A 74 -5.46 10.03 3.65
N ILE A 75 -5.16 9.99 4.96
CA ILE A 75 -4.16 9.13 5.56
C ILE A 75 -4.74 8.63 6.88
N MET A 76 -4.66 7.31 7.15
CA MET A 76 -5.12 6.72 8.41
C MET A 76 -4.00 6.08 9.21
N GLU A 77 -2.92 5.68 8.56
CA GLU A 77 -1.76 5.07 9.20
C GLU A 77 -0.48 5.39 8.44
N THR A 78 0.65 5.23 9.10
CA THR A 78 1.97 5.44 8.50
C THR A 78 2.83 4.21 8.73
N PHE A 79 3.62 3.85 7.73
CA PHE A 79 4.62 2.79 7.82
C PHE A 79 5.92 3.25 7.21
N THR A 80 7.02 2.78 7.77
CA THR A 80 8.29 2.75 7.07
C THR A 80 8.28 1.61 6.04
N VAL A 81 9.13 1.70 5.04
CA VAL A 81 9.31 0.63 4.05
C VAL A 81 9.74 -0.68 4.71
N SER A 82 10.61 -0.59 5.73
CA SER A 82 11.08 -1.75 6.51
C SER A 82 9.97 -2.42 7.31
N GLU A 83 9.09 -1.65 7.94
CA GLU A 83 7.93 -2.22 8.66
C GLU A 83 7.01 -2.99 7.72
N LEU A 84 6.71 -2.45 6.53
CA LEU A 84 5.91 -3.14 5.54
C LEU A 84 6.60 -4.40 4.99
N ALA A 85 7.92 -4.35 4.77
CA ALA A 85 8.67 -5.53 4.34
C ALA A 85 8.62 -6.64 5.40
N ASN A 86 8.78 -6.28 6.69
CA ASN A 86 8.71 -7.23 7.80
C ASN A 86 7.29 -7.80 7.97
N LEU A 87 6.24 -6.98 7.86
CA LEU A 87 4.86 -7.43 7.90
C LEU A 87 4.57 -8.40 6.75
N THR A 88 4.98 -8.04 5.52
CA THR A 88 4.81 -8.89 4.34
C THR A 88 5.55 -10.22 4.50
N LYS A 89 6.79 -10.19 5.01
CA LYS A 89 7.57 -11.39 5.28
C LYS A 89 6.89 -12.27 6.33
N LYS A 90 6.49 -11.70 7.46
CA LYS A 90 5.82 -12.43 8.55
C LYS A 90 4.58 -13.17 8.05
N VAL A 91 3.71 -12.47 7.32
CA VAL A 91 2.48 -13.04 6.78
C VAL A 91 2.77 -14.05 5.67
N GLY A 92 3.66 -13.72 4.74
CA GLY A 92 4.05 -14.62 3.66
C GLY A 92 4.62 -15.93 4.16
N ASP A 93 5.54 -15.89 5.14
CA ASP A 93 6.12 -17.09 5.74
C ASP A 93 5.04 -17.93 6.45
N SER A 94 4.08 -17.32 7.15
CA SER A 94 2.96 -18.04 7.79
C SER A 94 2.01 -18.71 6.79
N LEU A 95 1.96 -18.21 5.55
CA LEU A 95 1.18 -18.77 4.45
C LEU A 95 1.98 -19.80 3.61
N GLY A 96 3.23 -20.09 3.99
CA GLY A 96 4.08 -21.07 3.32
C GLY A 96 4.95 -20.52 2.17
N PHE A 97 5.00 -19.20 1.99
CA PHE A 97 5.94 -18.55 1.07
C PHE A 97 7.29 -18.36 1.77
N SER A 98 8.39 -18.72 1.13
CA SER A 98 9.75 -18.44 1.66
C SER A 98 10.17 -17.03 1.33
N VAL A 99 9.75 -16.05 2.12
CA VAL A 99 9.94 -14.64 1.80
C VAL A 99 11.31 -14.13 2.26
N GLN A 100 12.09 -13.60 1.32
CA GLN A 100 13.37 -12.97 1.60
C GLN A 100 13.27 -11.45 1.42
N ILE A 101 14.03 -10.69 2.21
CA ILE A 101 14.15 -9.23 2.08
C ILE A 101 15.56 -8.93 1.57
N LYS A 102 15.65 -8.09 0.55
CA LYS A 102 16.92 -7.64 -0.04
C LYS A 102 16.95 -6.13 -0.12
N SER A 103 17.93 -5.51 0.56
CA SER A 103 18.21 -4.08 0.36
C SER A 103 18.96 -3.88 -0.96
N ILE A 104 18.57 -2.86 -1.69
CA ILE A 104 19.21 -2.42 -2.94
C ILE A 104 19.48 -0.93 -2.86
N PRO A 105 20.47 -0.40 -3.61
CA PRO A 105 20.73 1.04 -3.63
C PRO A 105 19.47 1.84 -3.97
N ASN A 106 19.24 2.94 -3.24
CA ASN A 106 18.12 3.82 -3.55
C ASN A 106 18.42 4.60 -4.85
N PRO A 107 17.62 4.44 -5.90
CA PRO A 107 17.82 5.17 -7.14
C PRO A 107 17.41 6.64 -7.05
N ARG A 108 16.75 7.02 -5.96
CA ARG A 108 16.27 8.38 -5.72
C ARG A 108 17.19 9.13 -4.78
N THR A 109 17.44 10.41 -5.05
CA THR A 109 18.13 11.34 -4.15
C THR A 109 17.14 11.94 -3.15
N GLU A 110 16.57 11.12 -2.28
CA GLU A 110 15.70 11.60 -1.22
C GLU A 110 16.30 11.34 0.17
N SER A 111 16.02 12.24 1.13
CA SER A 111 16.40 12.00 2.51
C SER A 111 15.62 10.83 3.09
N GLU A 112 16.31 9.81 3.58
CA GLU A 112 15.68 8.65 4.22
C GLU A 112 15.01 8.98 5.56
N ASN A 113 15.45 10.09 6.20
CA ASN A 113 15.00 10.49 7.54
C ASN A 113 14.30 11.85 7.51
N HIS A 114 13.28 12.04 6.67
CA HIS A 114 12.48 13.24 6.75
C HIS A 114 11.35 13.10 7.76
N TYR A 115 11.02 14.23 8.42
CA TYR A 115 9.87 14.29 9.31
C TYR A 115 8.57 14.14 8.51
N TYR A 116 7.77 13.14 8.87
CA TYR A 116 6.49 12.88 8.23
C TYR A 116 5.44 12.54 9.30
N ASN A 117 4.61 13.52 9.64
CA ASN A 117 3.57 13.38 10.67
C ASN A 117 2.26 14.03 10.19
N PRO A 118 1.56 13.41 9.25
CA PRO A 118 0.29 13.92 8.76
C PRO A 118 -0.81 13.77 9.81
N SER A 119 -1.68 14.78 9.94
CA SER A 119 -2.88 14.67 10.75
C SER A 119 -4.06 14.20 9.90
N TYR A 120 -4.82 13.24 10.42
CA TYR A 120 -6.05 12.71 9.82
C TYR A 120 -7.29 13.00 10.67
N GLN A 121 -7.17 13.92 11.65
CA GLN A 121 -8.27 14.27 12.54
C GLN A 121 -9.52 14.69 11.78
N GLY A 122 -9.38 15.44 10.69
CA GLY A 122 -10.52 15.86 9.87
C GLY A 122 -11.36 14.71 9.29
N LEU A 123 -10.74 13.55 8.99
CA LEU A 123 -11.48 12.37 8.55
C LEU A 123 -12.21 11.68 9.71
N GLN A 124 -11.60 11.65 10.88
CA GLN A 124 -12.23 11.10 12.07
C GLN A 124 -13.44 11.96 12.48
N ASP A 125 -13.30 13.29 12.45
CA ASP A 125 -14.37 14.23 12.74
C ASP A 125 -15.52 14.11 11.73
N LEU A 126 -15.21 13.74 10.49
CA LEU A 126 -16.20 13.45 9.45
C LEU A 126 -16.92 12.11 9.70
N GLY A 127 -16.40 11.26 10.59
CA GLY A 127 -16.98 9.97 10.97
C GLY A 127 -16.45 8.77 10.18
N VAL A 128 -15.35 8.92 9.47
CA VAL A 128 -14.68 7.79 8.76
C VAL A 128 -14.16 6.78 9.78
N LYS A 129 -14.53 5.52 9.58
CA LYS A 129 -14.07 4.39 10.41
C LYS A 129 -12.89 3.71 9.73
N PRO A 130 -11.67 3.75 10.30
CA PRO A 130 -10.47 3.27 9.63
C PRO A 130 -10.44 1.75 9.48
N HIS A 131 -9.95 1.28 8.33
CA HIS A 131 -9.56 -0.09 8.07
C HIS A 131 -8.04 -0.16 7.99
N PHE A 132 -7.42 -0.60 9.07
CA PHE A 132 -5.95 -0.70 9.16
C PHE A 132 -5.40 -1.91 8.41
N LEU A 133 -4.15 -1.80 7.96
CA LEU A 133 -3.41 -2.89 7.32
C LEU A 133 -2.95 -3.91 8.39
N THR A 134 -3.84 -4.78 8.78
CA THR A 134 -3.57 -5.88 9.71
C THR A 134 -2.95 -7.08 9.00
N GLU A 135 -2.45 -8.07 9.76
CA GLU A 135 -2.00 -9.36 9.22
C GLU A 135 -3.11 -10.07 8.43
N ASN A 136 -4.36 -9.95 8.88
CA ASN A 136 -5.51 -10.52 8.16
C ASN A 136 -5.76 -9.82 6.82
N GLU A 137 -5.71 -8.47 6.76
CA GLU A 137 -5.84 -7.75 5.50
C GLU A 137 -4.67 -8.06 4.56
N MET A 138 -3.44 -8.17 5.08
CA MET A 138 -2.29 -8.61 4.30
C MET A 138 -2.49 -10.03 3.75
N SER A 139 -3.00 -10.97 4.55
CA SER A 139 -3.32 -12.33 4.10
C SER A 139 -4.38 -12.35 2.99
N ASN A 140 -5.38 -11.48 3.07
CA ASN A 140 -6.39 -11.32 2.02
C ASN A 140 -5.75 -10.87 0.70
N ILE A 141 -4.80 -9.91 0.76
CA ILE A 141 -4.06 -9.46 -0.43
C ILE A 141 -3.23 -10.62 -1.01
N PHE A 142 -2.52 -11.38 -0.17
CA PHE A 142 -1.78 -12.58 -0.61
C PHE A 142 -2.69 -13.58 -1.32
N SER A 143 -3.85 -13.86 -0.77
CA SER A 143 -4.82 -14.81 -1.36
C SER A 143 -5.26 -14.37 -2.77
N ILE A 144 -5.58 -13.08 -2.93
CA ILE A 144 -5.98 -12.52 -4.22
C ILE A 144 -4.82 -12.58 -5.22
N VAL A 145 -3.63 -12.10 -4.82
CA VAL A 145 -2.47 -12.04 -5.71
C VAL A 145 -2.00 -13.43 -6.12
N ASN A 146 -2.00 -14.39 -5.17
CA ASN A 146 -1.59 -15.77 -5.46
C ASN A 146 -2.49 -16.44 -6.52
N LYS A 147 -3.80 -16.15 -6.50
CA LYS A 147 -4.73 -16.64 -7.52
C LYS A 147 -4.32 -16.25 -8.95
N TYR A 148 -3.71 -15.07 -9.10
CA TYR A 148 -3.27 -14.50 -10.37
C TYR A 148 -1.76 -14.47 -10.54
N ALA A 149 -1.01 -15.25 -9.75
CA ALA A 149 0.46 -15.25 -9.76
C ALA A 149 1.06 -15.51 -11.15
N HIS A 150 0.38 -16.33 -11.97
CA HIS A 150 0.80 -16.65 -13.33
C HIS A 150 0.77 -15.45 -14.30
N ASN A 151 0.07 -14.39 -13.96
CA ASN A 151 0.00 -13.14 -14.74
C ASN A 151 1.08 -12.12 -14.34
N ILE A 152 1.87 -12.41 -13.30
CA ILE A 152 2.86 -11.45 -12.79
C ILE A 152 4.12 -11.49 -13.68
N ASN A 153 4.43 -10.35 -14.29
CA ASN A 153 5.69 -10.15 -15.00
C ASN A 153 6.77 -9.64 -14.03
N LYS A 154 7.73 -10.50 -13.69
CA LYS A 154 8.82 -10.18 -12.75
C LYS A 154 9.77 -9.10 -13.26
N GLU A 155 9.85 -8.85 -14.56
CA GLU A 155 10.68 -7.79 -15.13
C GLU A 155 10.21 -6.38 -14.72
N LEU A 156 8.95 -6.25 -14.31
CA LEU A 156 8.39 -4.97 -13.87
C LEU A 156 8.80 -4.59 -12.44
N PHE A 157 9.41 -5.50 -11.67
CA PHE A 157 9.82 -5.20 -10.30
C PHE A 157 11.01 -4.24 -10.19
N ILE A 158 11.90 -4.23 -11.21
CA ILE A 158 13.13 -3.44 -11.23
C ILE A 158 13.36 -2.88 -12.64
N LYS A 159 12.44 -2.18 -13.20
CA LYS A 159 12.73 -1.31 -14.36
C LYS A 159 13.11 0.05 -13.81
N GLY A 160 14.43 0.30 -13.70
CA GLY A 160 14.91 1.59 -13.26
C GLY A 160 14.33 2.71 -14.14
N ILE A 161 13.47 3.53 -13.54
CA ILE A 161 13.07 4.78 -14.16
C ILE A 161 14.31 5.66 -14.14
N LYS A 162 14.80 6.00 -15.32
CA LYS A 162 15.78 7.08 -15.45
C LYS A 162 14.98 8.38 -15.42
N TRP A 163 15.03 9.05 -14.28
CA TRP A 163 14.53 10.41 -14.12
C TRP A 163 15.52 11.39 -14.74
#